data_618fd6e72f970bf23570862d9a18a7ac
#
_entry.id   618fd6e72f970bf23570862d9a18a7ac
#
_cell.length_a   1.000
_cell.length_b   1.000
_cell.length_c   1.000
_cell.angle_alpha   90.00
_cell.angle_beta   90.00
_cell.angle_gamma   90.00
#
_symmetry.space_group_name_H-M   'P 1'
#
loop_
_entity.id
_entity.type
_entity.pdbx_description
1 polymer ?
#
loop_
_entity_poly.entity_id
_entity_poly.type
_entity_poly.pdbx_seq_one_letter_code
_entity_poly.pdbx_strand_id
1 'polypeptide(L)'
;YSPHTAEKPRHGFPYSVRGVSLEDGLTVCKYRSQMQLLNDLDQAFRGYEQLDEQVRGMDRFSEQAYDIISSPRTRAAFNLSQERTEESERFGKHEFGQSLLLAARLIEAGVHFVTVRLRPADFDFDTHSDNFAKLRTLLPPFDRGLSALLDRLEERGLLSTTAILTTGEFGRTPTINSQGGRDHWSRAMCALMAGGDVNAGQVVGSTDATASEPD
;
A
#
# COMPACT_ATOMS: atom_id res chain seq x y z
N TYR A 1 -6.10 10.98 7.01
CA TYR A 1 -5.57 11.47 5.73
C TYR A 1 -5.00 10.29 4.98
N SER A 2 -5.60 9.92 3.86
CA SER A 2 -5.12 8.83 3.00
C SER A 2 -4.55 9.46 1.72
N PRO A 3 -3.25 9.74 1.65
CA PRO A 3 -2.69 10.58 0.59
C PRO A 3 -2.58 9.90 -0.78
N HIS A 4 -2.73 8.60 -0.87
CA HIS A 4 -2.45 7.88 -2.12
C HIS A 4 -3.57 6.91 -2.46
N THR A 5 -4.62 7.44 -3.12
CA THR A 5 -5.60 6.62 -3.80
C THR A 5 -5.24 6.57 -5.28
N ALA A 6 -4.97 5.38 -5.80
CA ALA A 6 -4.96 5.19 -7.23
C ALA A 6 -6.38 5.51 -7.75
N GLU A 7 -6.51 6.50 -8.63
CA GLU A 7 -7.79 6.79 -9.27
C GLU A 7 -8.01 5.82 -10.42
N LYS A 8 -9.29 5.38 -10.57
CA LYS A 8 -9.68 4.60 -11.77
C LYS A 8 -9.31 5.40 -13.03
N PRO A 9 -8.68 4.76 -14.02
CA PRO A 9 -8.33 5.46 -15.25
C PRO A 9 -9.59 5.98 -15.92
N ARG A 10 -9.62 7.26 -16.21
CA ARG A 10 -10.63 7.82 -17.11
C ARG A 10 -10.26 7.39 -18.52
N HIS A 11 -11.04 6.48 -19.11
CA HIS A 11 -10.95 6.04 -20.51
C HIS A 11 -9.52 5.91 -21.07
N GLY A 12 -8.89 4.77 -20.85
CA GLY A 12 -7.69 4.36 -21.60
C GLY A 12 -6.35 4.90 -21.09
N PHE A 13 -6.32 5.66 -20.00
CA PHE A 13 -5.07 6.15 -19.39
C PHE A 13 -4.56 5.18 -18.29
N PRO A 14 -3.24 5.03 -18.14
CA PRO A 14 -2.65 4.23 -17.08
C PRO A 14 -3.00 4.79 -15.69
N TYR A 15 -3.03 3.92 -14.68
CA TYR A 15 -3.25 4.31 -13.28
C TYR A 15 -2.33 5.46 -12.87
N SER A 16 -2.89 6.51 -12.28
CA SER A 16 -2.13 7.64 -11.75
C SER A 16 -2.28 7.71 -10.24
N VAL A 17 -1.22 8.13 -9.57
CA VAL A 17 -1.19 8.32 -8.11
C VAL A 17 -1.30 9.80 -7.82
N ARG A 18 -2.35 10.21 -7.10
CA ARG A 18 -2.51 11.61 -6.67
C ARG A 18 -1.39 12.04 -5.74
N GLY A 19 -0.91 13.26 -5.92
CA GLY A 19 0.10 13.87 -5.04
C GLY A 19 1.55 13.56 -5.39
N VAL A 20 1.79 12.72 -6.42
CA VAL A 20 3.14 12.43 -6.94
C VAL A 20 3.37 13.06 -8.31
N SER A 21 2.30 13.47 -9.00
CA SER A 21 2.36 14.30 -10.21
C SER A 21 2.15 15.76 -9.83
N LEU A 22 2.97 16.64 -10.39
CA LEU A 22 2.74 18.08 -10.31
C LEU A 22 1.42 18.42 -11.04
N GLU A 23 0.61 19.29 -10.45
CA GLU A 23 -0.61 19.81 -11.11
C GLU A 23 -0.27 20.48 -12.45
N ASP A 24 -1.24 20.46 -13.39
CA ASP A 24 -1.07 21.06 -14.71
C ASP A 24 -0.61 22.53 -14.59
N GLY A 25 0.55 22.82 -15.21
CA GLY A 25 1.17 24.14 -15.16
C GLY A 25 2.19 24.37 -14.04
N LEU A 26 2.38 23.40 -13.11
CA LEU A 26 3.43 23.46 -12.11
C LEU A 26 4.64 22.65 -12.59
N THR A 27 5.74 23.31 -12.90
CA THR A 27 7.01 22.64 -13.24
C THR A 27 7.83 22.42 -11.97
N VAL A 28 8.73 21.43 -11.98
CA VAL A 28 9.69 21.17 -10.88
C VAL A 28 10.47 22.44 -10.54
N CYS A 29 10.80 23.24 -11.55
CA CYS A 29 11.52 24.51 -11.40
C CYS A 29 10.68 25.53 -10.63
N LYS A 30 9.40 25.66 -10.96
CA LYS A 30 8.45 26.58 -10.33
C LYS A 30 8.16 26.17 -8.87
N TYR A 31 8.00 24.87 -8.64
CA TYR A 31 7.82 24.33 -7.30
C TYR A 31 9.08 24.55 -6.43
N ARG A 32 10.28 24.34 -6.97
CA ARG A 32 11.55 24.61 -6.29
C ARG A 32 11.67 26.08 -5.92
N SER A 33 11.30 27.01 -6.81
CA SER A 33 11.32 28.45 -6.52
C SER A 33 10.34 28.83 -5.42
N GLN A 34 9.16 28.20 -5.37
CA GLN A 34 8.19 28.43 -4.29
C GLN A 34 8.69 27.90 -2.94
N MET A 35 9.34 26.74 -2.91
CA MET A 35 9.94 26.18 -1.70
C MET A 35 11.13 27.03 -1.23
N GLN A 36 11.92 27.57 -2.17
CA GLN A 36 13.03 28.48 -1.83
C GLN A 36 12.48 29.78 -1.20
N LEU A 37 11.43 30.34 -1.77
CA LEU A 37 10.79 31.56 -1.22
C LEU A 37 10.19 31.31 0.16
N LEU A 38 9.55 30.15 0.38
CA LEU A 38 9.08 29.73 1.71
C LEU A 38 10.24 29.63 2.72
N ASN A 39 11.34 28.99 2.34
CA ASN A 39 12.52 28.86 3.19
C ASN A 39 13.17 30.23 3.51
N ASP A 40 13.21 31.13 2.54
CA ASP A 40 13.76 32.48 2.73
C ASP A 40 12.87 33.30 3.67
N LEU A 41 11.54 33.17 3.56
CA LEU A 41 10.56 33.75 4.48
C LEU A 41 10.70 33.17 5.89
N ASP A 42 10.76 31.83 6.03
CA ASP A 42 10.95 31.17 7.32
C ASP A 42 12.26 31.54 7.98
N GLN A 43 13.35 31.69 7.22
CA GLN A 43 14.62 32.19 7.76
C GLN A 43 14.52 33.63 8.24
N ALA A 44 13.75 34.47 7.55
CA ALA A 44 13.52 35.87 7.98
C ALA A 44 12.70 35.92 9.29
N PHE A 45 11.78 34.96 9.51
CA PHE A 45 10.98 34.88 10.74
C PHE A 45 11.66 34.13 11.90
N ARG A 46 12.62 33.23 11.63
CA ARG A 46 13.37 32.46 12.66
C ARG A 46 14.13 33.32 13.67
N GLY A 47 14.33 34.60 13.38
CA GLY A 47 14.91 35.56 14.34
C GLY A 47 13.94 35.98 15.44
N TYR A 48 12.67 35.64 15.37
CA TYR A 48 11.62 36.09 16.29
C TYR A 48 10.98 35.01 17.14
N GLU A 49 11.16 33.72 16.83
CA GLU A 49 10.50 32.64 17.58
C GLU A 49 11.49 31.52 17.96
N GLN A 50 11.50 31.17 19.25
CA GLN A 50 11.99 29.87 19.70
C GLN A 50 11.02 28.80 19.19
N LEU A 51 11.31 28.27 18.01
CA LEU A 51 10.46 27.25 17.39
C LEU A 51 10.44 26.00 18.25
N ASP A 52 9.25 25.62 18.68
CA ASP A 52 8.92 24.38 19.35
C ASP A 52 9.40 23.17 18.52
N GLU A 53 9.81 22.10 19.19
CA GLU A 53 10.33 20.85 18.61
C GLU A 53 9.35 20.23 17.58
N GLN A 54 8.04 20.49 17.73
CA GLN A 54 6.99 20.07 16.80
C GLN A 54 7.10 20.78 15.43
N VAL A 55 7.43 22.05 15.38
CA VAL A 55 7.58 22.81 14.12
C VAL A 55 8.83 22.34 13.37
N ARG A 56 9.93 22.06 14.08
CA ARG A 56 11.15 21.48 13.50
C ARG A 56 10.88 20.07 12.91
N GLY A 57 9.99 19.31 13.55
CA GLY A 57 9.55 18.03 13.02
C GLY A 57 8.80 18.18 11.68
N MET A 58 7.92 19.16 11.57
CA MET A 58 7.17 19.46 10.34
C MET A 58 8.09 19.90 9.19
N ASP A 59 9.10 20.72 9.46
CA ASP A 59 10.11 21.13 8.47
C ASP A 59 10.84 19.92 7.88
N ARG A 60 11.28 19.00 8.75
CA ARG A 60 11.96 17.76 8.33
C ARG A 60 11.05 16.87 7.47
N PHE A 61 9.78 16.73 7.84
CA PHE A 61 8.81 15.96 7.02
C PHE A 61 8.54 16.63 5.68
N SER A 62 8.50 17.96 5.63
CA SER A 62 8.32 18.73 4.40
C SER A 62 9.52 18.58 3.47
N GLU A 63 10.74 18.62 3.99
CA GLU A 63 11.96 18.36 3.23
C GLU A 63 11.99 16.92 2.68
N GLN A 64 11.68 15.93 3.51
CA GLN A 64 11.59 14.53 3.07
C GLN A 64 10.51 14.33 1.99
N ALA A 65 9.34 14.94 2.14
CA ALA A 65 8.28 14.89 1.14
C ALA A 65 8.73 15.54 -0.17
N TYR A 66 9.45 16.66 -0.10
CA TYR A 66 10.02 17.31 -1.26
C TYR A 66 11.05 16.43 -1.98
N ASP A 67 11.96 15.81 -1.24
CA ASP A 67 12.98 14.91 -1.80
C ASP A 67 12.33 13.72 -2.49
N ILE A 68 11.28 13.15 -1.91
CA ILE A 68 10.51 12.07 -2.51
C ILE A 68 9.87 12.52 -3.84
N ILE A 69 9.18 13.64 -3.86
CA ILE A 69 8.46 14.14 -5.05
C ILE A 69 9.43 14.62 -6.13
N SER A 70 10.55 15.24 -5.74
CA SER A 70 11.55 15.76 -6.68
C SER A 70 12.50 14.70 -7.24
N SER A 71 12.64 13.56 -6.57
CA SER A 71 13.50 12.46 -6.99
C SER A 71 13.05 11.85 -8.32
N PRO A 72 13.92 11.83 -9.36
CA PRO A 72 13.60 11.13 -10.61
C PRO A 72 13.34 9.64 -10.41
N ARG A 73 14.04 9.01 -9.47
CA ARG A 73 13.91 7.58 -9.14
C ARG A 73 12.54 7.29 -8.53
N THR A 74 12.10 8.11 -7.60
CA THR A 74 10.77 7.95 -6.97
C THR A 74 9.66 8.18 -7.99
N ARG A 75 9.76 9.25 -8.80
CA ARG A 75 8.77 9.49 -9.87
C ARG A 75 8.69 8.36 -10.88
N ALA A 76 9.83 7.78 -11.26
CA ALA A 76 9.87 6.62 -12.12
C ALA A 76 9.19 5.40 -11.48
N ALA A 77 9.36 5.18 -10.17
CA ALA A 77 8.70 4.09 -9.44
C ALA A 77 7.18 4.21 -9.50
N PHE A 78 6.63 5.42 -9.37
CA PHE A 78 5.18 5.67 -9.46
C PHE A 78 4.61 5.57 -10.88
N ASN A 79 5.45 5.61 -11.90
CA ASN A 79 4.99 5.57 -13.29
C ASN A 79 4.82 4.12 -13.79
N LEU A 80 3.64 3.55 -13.55
CA LEU A 80 3.28 2.21 -14.01
C LEU A 80 3.23 2.07 -15.54
N SER A 81 3.13 3.17 -16.31
CA SER A 81 3.13 3.11 -17.78
C SER A 81 4.47 2.68 -18.37
N GLN A 82 5.53 2.73 -17.58
CA GLN A 82 6.86 2.24 -17.97
C GLN A 82 7.02 0.73 -17.78
N GLU A 83 6.05 0.09 -17.13
CA GLU A 83 6.11 -1.35 -16.92
C GLU A 83 5.71 -2.10 -18.19
N ARG A 84 6.28 -3.27 -18.39
CA ARG A 84 5.91 -4.14 -19.52
C ARG A 84 4.48 -4.62 -19.35
N THR A 85 3.78 -4.78 -20.48
CA THR A 85 2.39 -5.24 -20.47
C THR A 85 2.26 -6.60 -19.80
N GLU A 86 3.19 -7.52 -20.04
CA GLU A 86 3.20 -8.88 -19.47
C GLU A 86 3.30 -8.84 -17.94
N GLU A 87 4.13 -7.94 -17.37
CA GLU A 87 4.23 -7.74 -15.94
C GLU A 87 2.93 -7.18 -15.35
N SER A 88 2.37 -6.15 -15.98
CA SER A 88 1.09 -5.60 -15.56
C SER A 88 -0.03 -6.65 -15.60
N GLU A 89 -0.03 -7.53 -16.60
CA GLU A 89 -0.96 -8.65 -16.70
C GLU A 89 -0.73 -9.73 -15.64
N ARG A 90 0.53 -10.03 -15.31
CA ARG A 90 0.91 -10.99 -14.26
C ARG A 90 0.27 -10.65 -12.93
N PHE A 91 0.31 -9.38 -12.52
CA PHE A 91 -0.34 -8.88 -11.30
C PHE A 91 -1.87 -8.81 -11.40
N GLY A 92 -2.41 -8.77 -12.61
CA GLY A 92 -3.82 -8.57 -12.90
C GLY A 92 -4.17 -7.10 -13.15
N LYS A 93 -4.95 -6.84 -14.21
CA LYS A 93 -5.39 -5.50 -14.63
C LYS A 93 -6.59 -4.99 -13.81
N HIS A 94 -6.48 -5.04 -12.50
CA HIS A 94 -7.45 -4.53 -11.54
C HIS A 94 -6.73 -3.72 -10.46
N GLU A 95 -7.45 -2.88 -9.75
CA GLU A 95 -6.88 -1.93 -8.79
C GLU A 95 -5.93 -2.59 -7.79
N PHE A 96 -6.31 -3.72 -7.22
CA PHE A 96 -5.46 -4.43 -6.25
C PHE A 96 -4.15 -4.93 -6.87
N GLY A 97 -4.20 -5.61 -8.01
CA GLY A 97 -2.99 -6.13 -8.68
C GLY A 97 -2.04 -4.99 -9.08
N GLN A 98 -2.56 -3.89 -9.61
CA GLN A 98 -1.75 -2.73 -9.96
C GLN A 98 -1.20 -2.01 -8.73
N SER A 99 -1.90 -2.04 -7.59
CA SER A 99 -1.39 -1.53 -6.32
C SER A 99 -0.22 -2.37 -5.78
N LEU A 100 -0.28 -3.68 -5.93
CA LEU A 100 0.83 -4.58 -5.57
C LEU A 100 2.03 -4.41 -6.52
N LEU A 101 1.80 -4.22 -7.81
CA LEU A 101 2.85 -3.88 -8.77
C LEU A 101 3.53 -2.56 -8.39
N LEU A 102 2.76 -1.55 -8.02
CA LEU A 102 3.30 -0.29 -7.50
C LEU A 102 4.11 -0.50 -6.23
N ALA A 103 3.61 -1.31 -5.29
CA ALA A 103 4.33 -1.65 -4.06
C ALA A 103 5.70 -2.28 -4.36
N ALA A 104 5.76 -3.26 -5.27
CA ALA A 104 7.01 -3.86 -5.71
C ALA A 104 7.99 -2.82 -6.25
N ARG A 105 7.54 -1.92 -7.13
CA ARG A 105 8.37 -0.85 -7.69
C ARG A 105 8.89 0.14 -6.64
N LEU A 106 8.07 0.44 -5.63
CA LEU A 106 8.48 1.30 -4.51
C LEU A 106 9.57 0.63 -3.66
N ILE A 107 9.43 -0.67 -3.39
CA ILE A 107 10.47 -1.46 -2.70
C ILE A 107 11.75 -1.49 -3.54
N GLU A 108 11.67 -1.75 -4.84
CA GLU A 108 12.80 -1.69 -5.78
C GLU A 108 13.47 -0.30 -5.80
N ALA A 109 12.69 0.77 -5.59
CA ALA A 109 13.21 2.13 -5.48
C ALA A 109 13.83 2.45 -4.11
N GLY A 110 13.75 1.53 -3.13
CA GLY A 110 14.33 1.68 -1.81
C GLY A 110 13.39 2.25 -0.76
N VAL A 111 12.08 2.22 -0.99
CA VAL A 111 11.09 2.58 0.03
C VAL A 111 11.01 1.47 1.06
N HIS A 112 11.25 1.79 2.34
CA HIS A 112 11.36 0.81 3.42
C HIS A 112 10.02 0.32 3.96
N PHE A 113 8.93 1.05 3.77
CA PHE A 113 7.61 0.69 4.28
C PHE A 113 6.53 1.08 3.28
N VAL A 114 5.75 0.10 2.84
CA VAL A 114 4.64 0.30 1.89
C VAL A 114 3.40 -0.39 2.45
N THR A 115 2.30 0.34 2.52
CA THR A 115 1.00 -0.22 2.87
C THR A 115 0.09 -0.24 1.66
N VAL A 116 -0.40 -1.43 1.31
CA VAL A 116 -1.44 -1.61 0.28
C VAL A 116 -2.75 -1.91 0.98
N ARG A 117 -3.71 -1.01 0.85
CA ARG A 117 -5.04 -1.19 1.41
C ARG A 117 -6.03 -1.58 0.33
N LEU A 118 -6.70 -2.70 0.52
CA LEU A 118 -7.85 -3.08 -0.29
C LEU A 118 -9.04 -2.17 0.05
N ARG A 119 -9.74 -1.69 -0.97
CA ARG A 119 -10.92 -0.86 -0.79
C ARG A 119 -12.19 -1.64 -1.07
N PRO A 120 -13.28 -1.35 -0.33
CA PRO A 120 -14.52 -2.10 -0.40
C PRO A 120 -15.21 -2.12 -1.76
N ALA A 121 -15.01 -1.11 -2.62
CA ALA A 121 -15.76 -0.98 -3.88
C ALA A 121 -15.60 -2.16 -4.84
N ASP A 122 -14.41 -2.79 -4.89
CA ASP A 122 -14.12 -3.89 -5.81
C ASP A 122 -13.55 -5.14 -5.08
N PHE A 123 -13.11 -4.99 -3.83
CA PHE A 123 -12.48 -6.04 -3.01
C PHE A 123 -12.93 -5.93 -1.55
N ASP A 124 -14.21 -6.21 -1.31
CA ASP A 124 -14.79 -6.15 0.03
C ASP A 124 -14.80 -7.53 0.69
N PHE A 125 -13.84 -7.76 1.58
CA PHE A 125 -13.76 -8.95 2.42
C PHE A 125 -14.67 -8.90 3.65
N ASP A 126 -15.42 -7.80 3.85
CA ASP A 126 -16.40 -7.67 4.92
C ASP A 126 -17.72 -8.36 4.53
N THR A 127 -17.70 -9.68 4.53
CA THR A 127 -18.73 -10.53 3.95
C THR A 127 -19.82 -10.91 4.94
N HIS A 128 -20.62 -9.95 5.38
CA HIS A 128 -21.78 -10.20 6.27
C HIS A 128 -22.90 -11.02 5.64
N SER A 129 -22.88 -11.24 4.33
CA SER A 129 -23.78 -12.12 3.60
C SER A 129 -23.03 -12.84 2.48
N ASP A 130 -23.53 -13.99 2.07
CA ASP A 130 -23.02 -14.76 0.91
C ASP A 130 -21.49 -14.96 0.91
N ASN A 131 -20.91 -15.18 2.09
CA ASN A 131 -19.45 -15.23 2.29
C ASN A 131 -18.73 -16.10 1.25
N PHE A 132 -19.19 -17.31 1.05
CA PHE A 132 -18.50 -18.26 0.16
C PHE A 132 -18.59 -17.86 -1.32
N ALA A 133 -19.73 -17.30 -1.76
CA ALA A 133 -19.88 -16.80 -3.12
C ALA A 133 -18.98 -15.59 -3.38
N LYS A 134 -18.93 -14.65 -2.44
CA LYS A 134 -18.05 -13.47 -2.51
C LYS A 134 -16.59 -13.88 -2.51
N LEU A 135 -16.16 -14.76 -1.61
CA LEU A 135 -14.76 -15.20 -1.53
C LEU A 135 -14.30 -15.93 -2.80
N ARG A 136 -15.17 -16.70 -3.46
CA ARG A 136 -14.83 -17.33 -4.75
C ARG A 136 -14.49 -16.31 -5.84
N THR A 137 -15.00 -15.11 -5.73
CA THR A 137 -14.71 -14.01 -6.67
C THR A 137 -13.49 -13.20 -6.23
N LEU A 138 -13.32 -12.99 -4.92
CA LEU A 138 -12.28 -12.12 -4.36
C LEU A 138 -10.92 -12.81 -4.23
N LEU A 139 -10.90 -14.10 -3.87
CA LEU A 139 -9.64 -14.80 -3.60
C LEU A 139 -8.78 -15.03 -4.84
N PRO A 140 -9.29 -15.41 -6.03
CA PRO A 140 -8.41 -15.63 -7.18
C PRO A 140 -7.59 -14.42 -7.61
N PRO A 141 -8.16 -13.19 -7.76
CA PRO A 141 -7.35 -12.02 -8.04
C PRO A 141 -6.42 -11.61 -6.89
N PHE A 142 -6.80 -11.88 -5.64
CA PHE A 142 -5.94 -11.68 -4.47
C PHE A 142 -4.73 -12.62 -4.53
N ASP A 143 -4.95 -13.91 -4.70
CA ASP A 143 -3.91 -14.94 -4.80
C ASP A 143 -2.95 -14.65 -5.95
N ARG A 144 -3.48 -14.34 -7.13
CA ARG A 144 -2.70 -13.97 -8.30
C ARG A 144 -1.79 -12.77 -8.03
N GLY A 145 -2.33 -11.69 -7.46
CA GLY A 145 -1.58 -10.47 -7.21
C GLY A 145 -0.49 -10.68 -6.15
N LEU A 146 -0.79 -11.40 -5.08
CA LEU A 146 0.16 -11.69 -4.01
C LEU A 146 1.27 -12.63 -4.50
N SER A 147 0.94 -13.69 -5.25
CA SER A 147 1.94 -14.58 -5.86
C SER A 147 2.87 -13.81 -6.79
N ALA A 148 2.32 -12.95 -7.66
CA ALA A 148 3.13 -12.12 -8.55
C ALA A 148 4.07 -11.16 -7.78
N LEU A 149 3.64 -10.63 -6.63
CA LEU A 149 4.48 -9.81 -5.77
C LEU A 149 5.66 -10.62 -5.20
N LEU A 150 5.39 -11.80 -4.66
CA LEU A 150 6.41 -12.68 -4.10
C LEU A 150 7.44 -13.08 -5.16
N ASP A 151 6.98 -13.56 -6.30
CA ASP A 151 7.83 -13.97 -7.42
C ASP A 151 8.72 -12.81 -7.89
N ARG A 152 8.14 -11.60 -8.06
CA ARG A 152 8.90 -10.43 -8.50
C ARG A 152 9.98 -10.05 -7.49
N LEU A 153 9.66 -10.04 -6.20
CA LEU A 153 10.65 -9.72 -5.17
C LEU A 153 11.75 -10.79 -5.12
N GLU A 154 11.42 -12.06 -5.34
CA GLU A 154 12.42 -13.14 -5.43
C GLU A 154 13.30 -12.97 -6.66
N GLU A 155 12.72 -12.76 -7.84
CA GLU A 155 13.45 -12.49 -9.09
C GLU A 155 14.41 -11.30 -8.99
N ARG A 156 14.08 -10.32 -8.14
CA ARG A 156 14.91 -9.14 -7.85
C ARG A 156 15.89 -9.33 -6.70
N GLY A 157 15.88 -10.47 -6.03
CA GLY A 157 16.71 -10.75 -4.86
C GLY A 157 16.33 -9.92 -3.63
N LEU A 158 15.09 -9.43 -3.57
CA LEU A 158 14.59 -8.57 -2.50
C LEU A 158 13.73 -9.31 -1.50
N LEU A 159 13.23 -10.53 -1.82
CA LEU A 159 12.31 -11.27 -0.96
C LEU A 159 12.93 -11.60 0.40
N SER A 160 14.22 -11.95 0.45
CA SER A 160 14.92 -12.26 1.71
C SER A 160 15.07 -11.07 2.66
N THR A 161 14.97 -9.84 2.15
CA THR A 161 15.10 -8.61 2.94
C THR A 161 13.79 -7.83 3.08
N THR A 162 12.69 -8.36 2.53
CA THR A 162 11.37 -7.71 2.54
C THR A 162 10.37 -8.59 3.27
N ALA A 163 9.93 -8.18 4.46
CA ALA A 163 8.84 -8.86 5.16
C ALA A 163 7.48 -8.38 4.61
N ILE A 164 6.62 -9.32 4.27
CA ILE A 164 5.26 -9.07 3.79
C ILE A 164 4.30 -9.59 4.85
N LEU A 165 3.42 -8.71 5.31
CA LEU A 165 2.34 -9.04 6.24
C LEU A 165 1.00 -8.77 5.56
N THR A 166 0.15 -9.78 5.50
CA THR A 166 -1.23 -9.67 5.03
C THR A 166 -2.19 -10.00 6.16
N THR A 167 -3.02 -9.06 6.53
CA THR A 167 -3.95 -9.21 7.66
C THR A 167 -5.19 -8.36 7.46
N GLY A 168 -6.29 -8.72 8.12
CA GLY A 168 -7.43 -7.83 8.32
C GLY A 168 -7.29 -7.04 9.62
N GLU A 169 -8.29 -6.21 9.91
CA GLU A 169 -8.36 -5.41 11.14
C GLU A 169 -8.71 -6.26 12.37
N PHE A 170 -9.49 -7.35 12.17
CA PHE A 170 -9.88 -8.37 13.15
C PHE A 170 -10.36 -9.64 12.42
N GLY A 171 -10.62 -10.70 13.17
CA GLY A 171 -11.14 -11.95 12.64
C GLY A 171 -12.64 -11.90 12.31
N ARG A 172 -13.16 -13.02 11.84
CA ARG A 172 -14.57 -13.22 11.50
C ARG A 172 -15.13 -14.38 12.30
N THR A 173 -16.45 -14.34 12.59
CA THR A 173 -17.10 -15.38 13.39
C THR A 173 -16.85 -16.77 12.81
N PRO A 174 -16.54 -17.79 13.65
CA PRO A 174 -16.46 -19.17 13.20
C PRO A 174 -17.81 -19.67 12.66
N THR A 175 -18.89 -19.21 13.25
CA THR A 175 -20.26 -19.53 12.86
C THR A 175 -20.75 -18.67 11.71
N ILE A 176 -21.37 -19.28 10.72
CA ILE A 176 -22.05 -18.58 9.60
C ILE A 176 -23.40 -18.05 10.11
N ASN A 177 -23.70 -16.79 9.84
CA ASN A 177 -24.95 -16.15 10.22
C ASN A 177 -26.14 -16.57 9.30
N SER A 178 -27.35 -16.12 9.63
CA SER A 178 -28.57 -16.45 8.87
C SER A 178 -28.59 -15.96 7.41
N GLN A 179 -27.68 -15.02 7.05
CA GLN A 179 -27.53 -14.51 5.69
C GLN A 179 -26.39 -15.20 4.91
N GLY A 180 -25.82 -16.29 5.45
CA GLY A 180 -24.69 -16.97 4.83
C GLY A 180 -23.38 -16.22 4.94
N GLY A 181 -23.27 -15.24 5.81
CA GLY A 181 -22.10 -14.39 6.02
C GLY A 181 -21.36 -14.71 7.30
N ARG A 182 -20.29 -13.95 7.54
CA ARG A 182 -19.53 -13.93 8.79
C ARG A 182 -19.51 -12.52 9.36
N ASP A 183 -19.73 -12.42 10.67
CA ASP A 183 -19.70 -11.14 11.38
C ASP A 183 -18.32 -10.88 11.99
N HIS A 184 -18.12 -9.68 12.53
CA HIS A 184 -16.88 -9.27 13.18
C HIS A 184 -16.58 -10.12 14.41
N TRP A 185 -15.32 -10.54 14.57
CA TRP A 185 -14.89 -11.37 15.70
C TRP A 185 -13.47 -11.00 16.12
N SER A 186 -13.34 -10.24 17.20
CA SER A 186 -12.04 -9.70 17.65
C SER A 186 -11.21 -10.69 18.48
N ARG A 187 -11.77 -11.84 18.86
CA ARG A 187 -11.09 -12.80 19.76
C ARG A 187 -10.06 -13.67 19.05
N ALA A 188 -10.28 -13.99 17.80
CA ALA A 188 -9.35 -14.76 16.99
C ALA A 188 -9.20 -14.15 15.61
N MET A 189 -7.97 -14.03 15.14
CA MET A 189 -7.63 -13.55 13.81
C MET A 189 -6.45 -14.32 13.25
N CYS A 190 -6.27 -14.25 11.94
CA CYS A 190 -5.11 -14.81 11.27
C CYS A 190 -4.38 -13.74 10.48
N ALA A 191 -3.10 -13.97 10.26
CA ALA A 191 -2.25 -13.19 9.38
C ALA A 191 -1.44 -14.14 8.49
N LEU A 192 -1.14 -13.70 7.28
CA LEU A 192 -0.23 -14.39 6.38
C LEU A 192 1.06 -13.60 6.32
N MET A 193 2.19 -14.28 6.50
CA MET A 193 3.52 -13.67 6.45
C MET A 193 4.38 -14.37 5.38
N ALA A 194 5.17 -13.59 4.67
CA ALA A 194 6.11 -14.08 3.68
C ALA A 194 7.34 -13.17 3.59
N GLY A 195 8.43 -13.72 3.07
CA GLY A 195 9.69 -12.99 2.87
C GLY A 195 10.42 -12.66 4.18
N GLY A 196 11.48 -11.88 4.09
CA GLY A 196 12.37 -11.65 5.21
C GLY A 196 12.95 -12.99 5.73
N ASP A 197 13.21 -13.06 7.01
CA ASP A 197 13.67 -14.30 7.66
C ASP A 197 12.52 -15.18 8.18
N VAL A 198 11.34 -15.09 7.57
CA VAL A 198 10.18 -15.90 7.95
C VAL A 198 10.38 -17.35 7.48
N ASN A 199 10.30 -18.30 8.41
CA ASN A 199 10.30 -19.71 8.07
C ASN A 199 9.00 -20.07 7.32
N ALA A 200 9.09 -20.32 6.03
CA ALA A 200 7.94 -20.65 5.18
C ALA A 200 7.35 -22.03 5.48
N GLY A 201 6.10 -22.24 5.10
CA GLY A 201 5.41 -23.51 5.20
C GLY A 201 5.01 -23.91 6.63
N GLN A 202 4.94 -22.95 7.55
CA GLN A 202 4.55 -23.18 8.94
C GLN A 202 3.22 -22.53 9.26
N VAL A 203 2.47 -23.14 10.17
CA VAL A 203 1.34 -22.55 10.86
C VAL A 203 1.78 -22.33 12.32
N VAL A 204 1.66 -21.10 12.80
CA VAL A 204 2.05 -20.71 14.15
C VAL A 204 0.80 -20.33 14.93
N GLY A 205 0.59 -20.96 16.09
CA GLY A 205 -0.61 -20.80 16.90
C GLY A 205 -1.73 -21.75 16.52
N SER A 206 -2.67 -21.85 17.39
CA SER A 206 -3.89 -22.67 17.26
C SER A 206 -5.08 -21.94 17.90
N THR A 207 -6.24 -22.50 17.70
CA THR A 207 -7.47 -22.05 18.34
C THR A 207 -8.12 -23.20 19.08
N ASP A 208 -9.04 -22.88 19.97
CA ASP A 208 -9.93 -23.85 20.62
C ASP A 208 -10.71 -24.70 19.59
N ALA A 209 -11.36 -25.76 20.03
CA ALA A 209 -12.11 -26.68 19.17
C ALA A 209 -13.26 -26.01 18.38
N THR A 210 -13.66 -24.82 18.80
CA THR A 210 -14.75 -24.04 18.13
C THR A 210 -14.22 -22.95 17.23
N ALA A 211 -12.91 -22.79 17.12
CA ALA A 211 -12.22 -21.71 16.40
C ALA A 211 -12.62 -20.31 16.90
N SER A 212 -12.95 -20.20 18.18
CA SER A 212 -13.48 -18.97 18.76
C SER A 212 -12.41 -18.12 19.46
N GLU A 213 -11.42 -18.75 20.06
CA GLU A 213 -10.35 -18.08 20.82
C GLU A 213 -9.01 -18.78 20.56
N PRO A 214 -7.87 -18.06 20.65
CA PRO A 214 -6.55 -18.70 20.63
C PRO A 214 -6.37 -19.62 21.84
N ASP A 215 -5.63 -20.74 21.64
CA ASP A 215 -5.17 -21.62 22.71
C ASP A 215 -4.03 -20.98 23.51
#